data_6ecc5072c5ce2ed6a23197fcd3c9546e
#
_entry.id   6ecc5072c5ce2ed6a23197fcd3c9546e
#
_cell.length_a   1.000
_cell.length_b   1.000
_cell.length_c   1.000
_cell.angle_alpha   90.00
_cell.angle_beta   90.00
_cell.angle_gamma   90.00
#
_symmetry.space_group_name_H-M   'P 1'
#
loop_
_entity.id
_entity.type
_entity.pdbx_description
1 polymer ?
#
loop_
_entity_poly.entity_id
_entity_poly.type
_entity_poly.pdbx_seq_one_letter_code
_entity_poly.pdbx_strand_id
1 'polypeptide(L)'
;MAAGEAGNLEQQCDQAMELKNQGRYEEAMERFKAILEADPSHGRAHLGLGLVYCFVGMFDESLEELKQAVACAPDSVDAHLNLAKTFAMLGMYDEAKVEFGVVLELHPGHAEAKKQLAYFNEG
;
A
#
# COMPACT_ATOMS: atom_id res chain seq x y z
N MET A 1 17.08 -13.85 -19.61
CA MET A 1 15.86 -13.83 -20.32
C MET A 1 14.91 -12.78 -19.88
N ALA A 2 15.08 -11.62 -20.47
CA ALA A 2 14.34 -10.44 -20.06
C ALA A 2 12.83 -10.64 -20.18
N ALA A 3 12.37 -11.28 -21.26
CA ALA A 3 10.94 -11.48 -21.46
C ALA A 3 10.32 -12.38 -20.40
N GLY A 4 11.04 -13.44 -19.98
CA GLY A 4 10.58 -14.30 -18.91
C GLY A 4 10.57 -13.62 -17.57
N GLU A 5 11.57 -12.76 -17.34
CA GLU A 5 11.65 -12.00 -16.09
C GLU A 5 10.51 -11.00 -15.98
N ALA A 6 10.22 -10.29 -17.07
CA ALA A 6 9.11 -9.33 -17.07
C ALA A 6 7.78 -10.02 -16.84
N GLY A 7 7.55 -11.20 -17.45
CA GLY A 7 6.35 -11.98 -17.24
C GLY A 7 6.23 -12.56 -15.84
N ASN A 8 7.37 -12.69 -15.13
CA ASN A 8 7.40 -13.26 -13.80
C ASN A 8 7.21 -12.26 -12.67
N LEU A 9 7.20 -10.96 -12.95
CA LEU A 9 7.10 -9.97 -11.88
C LEU A 9 5.82 -10.12 -11.08
N GLU A 10 4.70 -10.42 -11.74
CA GLU A 10 3.45 -10.64 -11.02
C GLU A 10 3.51 -11.87 -10.11
N GLN A 11 4.12 -12.96 -10.59
CA GLN A 11 4.32 -14.14 -9.76
C GLN A 11 5.25 -13.85 -8.59
N GLN A 12 6.34 -13.11 -8.84
CA GLN A 12 7.25 -12.71 -7.78
C GLN A 12 6.54 -11.84 -6.74
N CYS A 13 5.66 -10.95 -7.21
CA CYS A 13 4.87 -10.14 -6.31
C CYS A 13 3.93 -11.00 -5.46
N ASP A 14 3.28 -11.99 -6.06
CA ASP A 14 2.42 -12.92 -5.33
C ASP A 14 3.20 -13.67 -4.25
N GLN A 15 4.41 -14.11 -4.58
CA GLN A 15 5.28 -14.79 -3.62
C GLN A 15 5.68 -13.87 -2.48
N ALA A 16 6.01 -12.62 -2.80
CA ALA A 16 6.37 -11.63 -1.78
C ALA A 16 5.19 -11.33 -0.87
N MET A 17 3.99 -11.23 -1.42
CA MET A 17 2.77 -11.04 -0.63
C MET A 17 2.53 -12.22 0.31
N GLU A 18 2.78 -13.42 -0.17
CA GLU A 18 2.64 -14.63 0.66
C GLU A 18 3.65 -14.63 1.81
N LEU A 19 4.90 -14.23 1.53
CA LEU A 19 5.90 -14.10 2.58
C LEU A 19 5.47 -13.09 3.64
N LYS A 20 4.91 -11.97 3.19
CA LYS A 20 4.35 -10.95 4.09
C LYS A 20 3.25 -11.55 4.96
N ASN A 21 2.34 -12.30 4.36
CA ASN A 21 1.22 -12.90 5.08
C ASN A 21 1.68 -13.95 6.10
N GLN A 22 2.81 -14.58 5.84
CA GLN A 22 3.43 -15.54 6.76
C GLN A 22 4.24 -14.86 7.87
N GLY A 23 4.36 -13.53 7.84
CA GLY A 23 5.16 -12.79 8.80
C GLY A 23 6.65 -12.79 8.51
N ARG A 24 7.06 -13.26 7.34
CA ARG A 24 8.47 -13.31 6.93
C ARG A 24 8.83 -11.97 6.28
N TYR A 25 8.88 -10.94 7.11
CA TYR A 25 8.91 -9.56 6.62
C TYR A 25 10.22 -9.19 5.93
N GLU A 26 11.37 -9.65 6.45
CA GLU A 26 12.66 -9.33 5.82
C GLU A 26 12.75 -9.93 4.42
N GLU A 27 12.33 -11.19 4.27
CA GLU A 27 12.33 -11.83 2.96
C GLU A 27 11.36 -11.15 2.00
N ALA A 28 10.18 -10.77 2.51
CA ALA A 28 9.19 -10.05 1.71
C ALA A 28 9.77 -8.72 1.22
N MET A 29 10.43 -7.97 2.12
CA MET A 29 11.05 -6.70 1.75
C MET A 29 12.07 -6.86 0.63
N GLU A 30 12.95 -7.85 0.74
CA GLU A 30 13.95 -8.10 -0.28
C GLU A 30 13.31 -8.39 -1.64
N ARG A 31 12.25 -9.21 -1.63
CA ARG A 31 11.54 -9.57 -2.86
C ARG A 31 10.87 -8.36 -3.50
N PHE A 32 10.16 -7.55 -2.70
CA PHE A 32 9.52 -6.34 -3.24
C PHE A 32 10.56 -5.37 -3.79
N LYS A 33 11.67 -5.18 -3.10
CA LYS A 33 12.74 -4.29 -3.58
C LYS A 33 13.33 -4.77 -4.90
N ALA A 34 13.51 -6.08 -5.05
CA ALA A 34 14.01 -6.65 -6.30
C ALA A 34 13.03 -6.40 -7.45
N ILE A 35 11.74 -6.54 -7.19
CA ILE A 35 10.71 -6.24 -8.18
C ILE A 35 10.80 -4.77 -8.61
N LEU A 36 10.95 -3.86 -7.64
CA LEU A 36 11.01 -2.42 -7.92
C LEU A 36 12.29 -2.01 -8.62
N GLU A 37 13.38 -2.75 -8.47
CA GLU A 37 14.57 -2.53 -9.28
C GLU A 37 14.31 -2.85 -10.75
N ALA A 38 13.55 -3.92 -11.01
CA ALA A 38 13.21 -4.33 -12.37
C ALA A 38 12.13 -3.43 -12.97
N ASP A 39 11.16 -3.00 -12.15
CA ASP A 39 10.04 -2.16 -12.58
C ASP A 39 9.69 -1.15 -11.49
N PRO A 40 10.30 0.05 -11.52
CA PRO A 40 10.03 1.08 -10.50
C PRO A 40 8.58 1.57 -10.44
N SER A 41 7.78 1.25 -11.45
CA SER A 41 6.36 1.65 -11.51
C SER A 41 5.41 0.54 -11.09
N HIS A 42 5.92 -0.53 -10.50
CA HIS A 42 5.09 -1.67 -10.11
C HIS A 42 4.27 -1.31 -8.85
N GLY A 43 3.02 -0.90 -9.07
CA GLY A 43 2.17 -0.40 -7.98
C GLY A 43 1.94 -1.40 -6.86
N ARG A 44 1.68 -2.67 -7.20
CA ARG A 44 1.48 -3.71 -6.19
C ARG A 44 2.73 -3.93 -5.33
N ALA A 45 3.91 -3.83 -5.92
CA ALA A 45 5.15 -3.99 -5.16
C ALA A 45 5.35 -2.82 -4.20
N HIS A 46 5.06 -1.58 -4.63
CA HIS A 46 5.09 -0.43 -3.72
C HIS A 46 4.09 -0.63 -2.58
N LEU A 47 2.88 -1.07 -2.89
CA LEU A 47 1.87 -1.33 -1.88
C LEU A 47 2.34 -2.39 -0.88
N GLY A 48 2.84 -3.51 -1.40
CA GLY A 48 3.32 -4.60 -0.56
C GLY A 48 4.47 -4.18 0.34
N LEU A 49 5.44 -3.46 -0.22
CA LEU A 49 6.58 -2.96 0.55
C LEU A 49 6.12 -1.97 1.63
N GLY A 50 5.19 -1.08 1.27
CA GLY A 50 4.62 -0.15 2.24
C GLY A 50 3.94 -0.87 3.39
N LEU A 51 3.18 -1.92 3.09
CA LEU A 51 2.52 -2.71 4.13
C LEU A 51 3.52 -3.41 5.04
N VAL A 52 4.59 -3.98 4.48
CA VAL A 52 5.63 -4.62 5.29
C VAL A 52 6.30 -3.61 6.21
N TYR A 53 6.66 -2.44 5.68
CA TYR A 53 7.25 -1.38 6.50
C TYR A 53 6.32 -1.01 7.65
N CYS A 54 5.01 -0.94 7.38
CA CYS A 54 4.02 -0.63 8.42
C CYS A 54 4.02 -1.70 9.52
N PHE A 55 4.05 -2.98 9.14
CA PHE A 55 4.05 -4.09 10.10
C PHE A 55 5.30 -4.11 10.98
N VAL A 56 6.44 -3.67 10.45
CA VAL A 56 7.69 -3.64 11.24
C VAL A 56 7.92 -2.29 11.92
N GLY A 57 6.96 -1.37 11.84
CA GLY A 57 7.04 -0.09 12.53
C GLY A 57 7.83 1.01 11.84
N MET A 58 8.19 0.80 10.58
CA MET A 58 8.93 1.80 9.79
C MET A 58 7.92 2.67 9.03
N PHE A 59 7.24 3.55 9.78
CA PHE A 59 6.08 4.26 9.25
C PHE A 59 6.44 5.33 8.21
N ASP A 60 7.59 5.99 8.35
CA ASP A 60 8.00 6.99 7.36
C ASP A 60 8.28 6.33 6.02
N GLU A 61 8.98 5.20 6.03
CA GLU A 61 9.25 4.42 4.83
C GLU A 61 7.96 3.86 4.25
N SER A 62 7.05 3.39 5.12
CA SER A 62 5.75 2.91 4.69
C SER A 62 5.00 4.00 3.93
N LEU A 63 4.98 5.21 4.49
CA LEU A 63 4.28 6.33 3.89
C LEU A 63 4.80 6.63 2.50
N GLU A 64 6.13 6.64 2.32
CA GLU A 64 6.73 6.90 1.02
C GLU A 64 6.33 5.85 -0.01
N GLU A 65 6.36 4.58 0.37
CA GLU A 65 5.98 3.50 -0.55
C GLU A 65 4.50 3.55 -0.89
N LEU A 66 3.65 3.84 0.08
CA LEU A 66 2.20 3.92 -0.17
C LEU A 66 1.85 5.11 -1.06
N LYS A 67 2.57 6.23 -0.93
CA LYS A 67 2.40 7.35 -1.84
C LYS A 67 2.78 6.96 -3.26
N GLN A 68 3.85 6.19 -3.43
CA GLN A 68 4.23 5.68 -4.74
C GLN A 68 3.18 4.72 -5.30
N ALA A 69 2.61 3.87 -4.44
CA ALA A 69 1.57 2.94 -4.86
C ALA A 69 0.36 3.70 -5.42
N VAL A 70 -0.05 4.77 -4.74
CA VAL A 70 -1.17 5.60 -5.20
C VAL A 70 -0.81 6.31 -6.51
N ALA A 71 0.42 6.80 -6.64
CA ALA A 71 0.85 7.48 -7.86
C ALA A 71 0.85 6.52 -9.05
N CYS A 72 1.24 5.26 -8.82
CA CYS A 72 1.29 4.24 -9.89
C CYS A 72 -0.10 3.68 -10.22
N ALA A 73 -1.02 3.69 -9.25
CA ALA A 73 -2.36 3.12 -9.42
C ALA A 73 -3.38 4.03 -8.72
N PRO A 74 -3.71 5.20 -9.33
CA PRO A 74 -4.60 6.18 -8.67
C PRO A 74 -6.02 5.67 -8.40
N ASP A 75 -6.44 4.61 -9.07
CA ASP A 75 -7.77 4.03 -8.88
C ASP A 75 -7.76 2.78 -7.97
N SER A 76 -6.65 2.54 -7.30
CA SER A 76 -6.54 1.40 -6.38
C SER A 76 -7.18 1.76 -5.03
N VAL A 77 -8.30 1.13 -4.71
CA VAL A 77 -8.96 1.28 -3.42
C VAL A 77 -8.00 0.88 -2.28
N ASP A 78 -7.31 -0.24 -2.45
CA ASP A 78 -6.40 -0.74 -1.42
C ASP A 78 -5.24 0.23 -1.16
N ALA A 79 -4.66 0.82 -2.21
CA ALA A 79 -3.55 1.75 -2.05
C ALA A 79 -3.99 2.99 -1.26
N HIS A 80 -5.12 3.60 -1.64
CA HIS A 80 -5.65 4.77 -0.93
C HIS A 80 -6.05 4.43 0.49
N LEU A 81 -6.69 3.27 0.69
CA LEU A 81 -7.13 2.86 2.02
C LEU A 81 -5.93 2.70 2.97
N ASN A 82 -4.90 2.02 2.51
CA ASN A 82 -3.72 1.79 3.35
C ASN A 82 -2.94 3.07 3.59
N LEU A 83 -2.88 3.97 2.61
CA LEU A 83 -2.28 5.28 2.81
C LEU A 83 -3.06 6.07 3.86
N ALA A 84 -4.39 6.07 3.77
CA ALA A 84 -5.24 6.75 4.75
C ALA A 84 -5.01 6.22 6.15
N LYS A 85 -4.96 4.91 6.30
CA LYS A 85 -4.76 4.27 7.60
C LYS A 85 -3.39 4.62 8.19
N THR A 86 -2.37 4.68 7.35
CA THR A 86 -1.02 5.03 7.79
C THR A 86 -0.96 6.50 8.22
N PHE A 87 -1.57 7.40 7.46
CA PHE A 87 -1.70 8.80 7.88
C PHE A 87 -2.36 8.90 9.24
N ALA A 88 -3.47 8.17 9.44
CA ALA A 88 -4.19 8.19 10.71
C ALA A 88 -3.34 7.71 11.87
N MET A 89 -2.56 6.65 11.65
CA MET A 89 -1.66 6.11 12.68
C MET A 89 -0.58 7.12 13.07
N LEU A 90 -0.18 7.96 12.14
CA LEU A 90 0.83 8.99 12.38
C LEU A 90 0.24 10.31 12.91
N GLY A 91 -1.08 10.34 13.13
CA GLY A 91 -1.74 11.56 13.60
C GLY A 91 -1.97 12.60 12.52
N MET A 92 -1.75 12.25 11.27
CA MET A 92 -1.96 13.15 10.12
C MET A 92 -3.40 13.02 9.65
N TYR A 93 -4.31 13.54 10.48
CA TYR A 93 -5.74 13.28 10.30
C TYR A 93 -6.36 14.00 9.09
N ASP A 94 -5.86 15.19 8.75
CA ASP A 94 -6.37 15.90 7.57
C ASP A 94 -6.06 15.12 6.29
N GLU A 95 -4.83 14.64 6.18
CA GLU A 95 -4.42 13.82 5.04
C GLU A 95 -5.18 12.49 5.02
N ALA A 96 -5.38 11.90 6.19
CA ALA A 96 -6.15 10.65 6.29
C ALA A 96 -7.57 10.84 5.78
N LYS A 97 -8.23 11.93 6.16
CA LYS A 97 -9.60 12.21 5.69
C LYS A 97 -9.67 12.33 4.18
N VAL A 98 -8.70 12.99 3.57
CA VAL A 98 -8.64 13.13 2.11
C VAL A 98 -8.58 11.74 1.46
N GLU A 99 -7.70 10.88 1.95
CA GLU A 99 -7.53 9.55 1.36
C GLU A 99 -8.75 8.66 1.59
N PHE A 100 -9.34 8.69 2.77
CA PHE A 100 -10.60 7.95 3.00
C PHE A 100 -11.70 8.47 2.08
N GLY A 101 -11.73 9.78 1.82
CA GLY A 101 -12.67 10.35 0.86
C GLY A 101 -12.47 9.81 -0.54
N VAL A 102 -11.22 9.67 -0.98
CA VAL A 102 -10.93 9.07 -2.28
C VAL A 102 -11.41 7.62 -2.33
N VAL A 103 -11.21 6.86 -1.26
CA VAL A 103 -11.72 5.48 -1.19
C VAL A 103 -13.23 5.48 -1.45
N LEU A 104 -13.98 6.40 -0.84
CA LEU A 104 -15.42 6.46 -1.04
C LEU A 104 -15.83 6.95 -2.42
N GLU A 105 -15.01 7.78 -3.08
CA GLU A 105 -15.24 8.13 -4.47
C GLU A 105 -15.09 6.92 -5.38
N LEU A 106 -14.08 6.07 -5.10
CA LEU A 106 -13.82 4.86 -5.89
C LEU A 106 -14.78 3.73 -5.56
N HIS A 107 -15.19 3.65 -4.29
CA HIS A 107 -16.05 2.57 -3.80
C HIS A 107 -17.01 3.17 -2.75
N PRO A 108 -18.16 3.73 -3.18
CA PRO A 108 -19.05 4.45 -2.27
C PRO A 108 -19.60 3.64 -1.10
N GLY A 109 -19.66 2.32 -1.23
CA GLY A 109 -20.15 1.45 -0.17
C GLY A 109 -19.09 0.96 0.80
N HIS A 110 -17.85 1.45 0.71
CA HIS A 110 -16.74 0.93 1.50
C HIS A 110 -16.98 1.17 2.99
N ALA A 111 -17.27 0.10 3.74
CA ALA A 111 -17.70 0.21 5.13
C ALA A 111 -16.64 0.81 6.04
N GLU A 112 -15.39 0.37 5.91
CA GLU A 112 -14.31 0.87 6.77
C GLU A 112 -14.05 2.35 6.54
N ALA A 113 -14.03 2.80 5.28
CA ALA A 113 -13.81 4.21 4.96
C ALA A 113 -14.94 5.08 5.50
N LYS A 114 -16.17 4.63 5.37
CA LYS A 114 -17.33 5.36 5.92
C LYS A 114 -17.22 5.48 7.44
N LYS A 115 -16.86 4.39 8.10
CA LYS A 115 -16.71 4.37 9.55
C LYS A 115 -15.62 5.33 10.02
N GLN A 116 -14.47 5.31 9.34
CA GLN A 116 -13.35 6.17 9.71
C GLN A 116 -13.68 7.65 9.50
N LEU A 117 -14.32 7.99 8.38
CA LEU A 117 -14.71 9.38 8.13
C LEU A 117 -15.73 9.88 9.15
N ALA A 118 -16.70 9.03 9.53
CA ALA A 118 -17.67 9.39 10.55
C ALA A 118 -16.96 9.68 11.88
N TYR A 119 -15.99 8.85 12.24
CA TYR A 119 -15.20 9.03 13.47
C TYR A 119 -14.48 10.38 13.46
N PHE A 120 -13.75 10.69 12.38
CA PHE A 120 -13.02 11.96 12.29
C PHE A 120 -13.94 13.17 12.26
N ASN A 121 -15.11 13.04 11.63
CA ASN A 121 -16.04 14.18 11.50
C ASN A 121 -16.79 14.46 12.80
N GLU A 122 -16.93 13.48 13.66
CA GLU A 122 -17.58 13.68 14.98
C GLU A 122 -16.62 14.29 16.00
N GLY A 123 -15.35 14.11 15.81
CA GLY A 123 -14.33 14.65 16.69
C GLY A 123 -14.04 16.09 16.39
#